data_89cbebebf9584655c70b3e324af2ce7a
#
_entry.id   89cbebebf9584655c70b3e324af2ce7a
#
_cell.length_a   1.000
_cell.length_b   1.000
_cell.length_c   1.000
_cell.angle_alpha   90.00
_cell.angle_beta   90.00
_cell.angle_gamma   90.00
#
_symmetry.space_group_name_H-M   'P 1'
#
loop_
_entity.id
_entity.type
_entity.pdbx_description
1 polymer ?
#
loop_
_entity_poly.entity_id
_entity_poly.type
_entity_poly.pdbx_seq_one_letter_code
_entity_poly.pdbx_strand_id
1 'polypeptide(L)'
;MRATAAPIKSAAAPAFSERPAWTSVGAGWQHLHGSFHTTGASFEWHDFQTAEEFNWGKSFHPGSVEVCLNLAGEGRVNVKNTEAAFLPLTAGFYRRGDSPIKATRQANQHHQFLTVEMSFDFVRRHLGDFAPSLHPLVREVVAGKGETSAVAPIARLTSRQQQLLASLREPPVLAAAQALWYQAKALEVVADLFFLTPGGEELFCQRQQRLSAERVEKVVALLRANLVSPPTLEEIGRAVGCSQYHLSRTFSTVTGMTIPQYTRQLRMERAAELLRSGKFNVTEAALEVGYSSLSHFSQAFHETHGCCPGLYPLRTPTQQKATQG
;
A
#
# COMPACT_ATOMS: atom_id res chain seq x y z
N MET A 1 46.63 0.47 49.67
CA MET A 1 45.29 -0.11 49.48
C MET A 1 44.70 0.43 48.17
N ARG A 2 44.69 -0.36 47.11
CA ARG A 2 44.08 -0.02 45.82
C ARG A 2 42.67 -0.60 45.81
N ALA A 3 41.67 0.25 45.72
CA ALA A 3 40.28 -0.17 45.55
C ALA A 3 40.05 -0.65 44.11
N THR A 4 39.74 -1.91 43.96
CA THR A 4 39.35 -2.54 42.67
C THR A 4 37.91 -2.15 42.40
N ALA A 5 37.68 -1.34 41.37
CA ALA A 5 36.33 -1.06 40.86
C ALA A 5 35.78 -2.33 40.21
N ALA A 6 34.60 -2.75 40.62
CA ALA A 6 33.86 -3.85 40.03
C ALA A 6 33.41 -3.52 38.58
N PRO A 7 33.43 -4.44 37.64
CA PRO A 7 32.96 -4.16 36.28
C PRO A 7 31.45 -3.96 36.28
N ILE A 8 31.01 -2.84 35.72
CA ILE A 8 29.61 -2.55 35.41
C ILE A 8 29.17 -3.59 34.36
N LYS A 9 28.32 -4.52 34.76
CA LYS A 9 27.62 -5.39 33.82
C LYS A 9 26.72 -4.51 32.94
N SER A 10 27.17 -4.26 31.71
CA SER A 10 26.30 -3.78 30.67
C SER A 10 25.21 -4.84 30.46
N ALA A 11 23.97 -4.53 30.83
CA ALA A 11 22.83 -5.30 30.45
C ALA A 11 22.71 -5.20 28.93
N ALA A 12 23.05 -6.28 28.22
CA ALA A 12 22.79 -6.38 26.79
C ALA A 12 21.29 -6.13 26.58
N ALA A 13 20.94 -5.08 25.86
CA ALA A 13 19.58 -4.85 25.40
C ALA A 13 19.11 -6.13 24.68
N PRO A 14 17.86 -6.60 24.90
CA PRO A 14 17.37 -7.78 24.23
C PRO A 14 17.55 -7.59 22.72
N ALA A 15 18.22 -8.53 22.08
CA ALA A 15 18.44 -8.51 20.64
C ALA A 15 17.06 -8.48 19.96
N PHE A 16 16.73 -7.35 19.37
CA PHE A 16 15.50 -7.20 18.58
C PHE A 16 15.60 -8.14 17.38
N SER A 17 14.53 -8.88 17.10
CA SER A 17 14.45 -9.78 15.95
C SER A 17 13.10 -9.57 15.25
N GLU A 18 13.13 -9.27 13.96
CA GLU A 18 11.95 -9.08 13.10
C GLU A 18 11.21 -10.40 12.86
N ARG A 19 11.95 -11.51 12.78
CA ARG A 19 11.40 -12.85 12.48
C ARG A 19 10.19 -13.25 13.32
N PRO A 20 10.14 -13.04 14.64
CA PRO A 20 8.97 -13.40 15.43
C PRO A 20 7.70 -12.68 15.02
N ALA A 21 7.78 -11.44 14.51
CA ALA A 21 6.62 -10.70 14.04
C ALA A 21 6.03 -11.32 12.76
N TRP A 22 6.86 -11.92 11.91
CA TRP A 22 6.49 -12.48 10.61
C TRP A 22 6.29 -14.00 10.59
N THR A 23 6.47 -14.69 11.72
CA THR A 23 6.37 -16.15 11.80
C THR A 23 5.01 -16.68 11.33
N SER A 24 3.92 -15.96 11.61
CA SER A 24 2.56 -16.37 11.24
C SER A 24 2.25 -16.28 9.74
N VAL A 25 3.02 -15.50 8.97
CA VAL A 25 2.85 -15.36 7.52
C VAL A 25 3.83 -16.23 6.72
N GLY A 26 4.78 -16.89 7.38
CA GLY A 26 5.70 -17.85 6.78
C GLY A 26 6.42 -17.32 5.54
N ALA A 27 6.27 -18.00 4.40
CA ALA A 27 6.87 -17.60 3.12
C ALA A 27 6.33 -16.26 2.55
N GLY A 28 5.29 -15.70 3.13
CA GLY A 28 4.76 -14.39 2.76
C GLY A 28 5.62 -13.21 3.21
N TRP A 29 6.68 -13.46 3.99
CA TRP A 29 7.71 -12.49 4.32
C TRP A 29 9.07 -12.95 3.76
N GLN A 30 9.75 -12.05 3.07
CA GLN A 30 11.07 -12.30 2.49
C GLN A 30 12.00 -11.13 2.76
N HIS A 31 13.10 -11.40 3.45
CA HIS A 31 14.21 -10.46 3.54
C HIS A 31 14.95 -10.46 2.20
N LEU A 32 14.96 -9.32 1.51
CA LEU A 32 15.59 -9.19 0.20
C LEU A 32 17.09 -8.87 0.31
N HIS A 33 17.43 -7.85 1.10
CA HIS A 33 18.82 -7.42 1.25
C HIS A 33 19.02 -6.49 2.45
N GLY A 34 20.27 -6.42 2.91
CA GLY A 34 20.74 -5.46 3.91
C GLY A 34 20.56 -5.93 5.34
N SER A 35 20.82 -5.06 6.28
CA SER A 35 20.62 -5.28 7.72
C SER A 35 20.55 -3.94 8.43
N PHE A 36 19.54 -3.78 9.25
CA PHE A 36 19.38 -2.60 10.09
C PHE A 36 20.64 -2.31 10.95
N HIS A 37 21.24 -3.35 11.53
CA HIS A 37 22.36 -3.20 12.47
C HIS A 37 23.72 -3.03 11.77
N THR A 38 23.95 -3.62 10.60
CA THR A 38 25.28 -3.62 9.94
C THR A 38 25.38 -2.59 8.83
N THR A 39 24.46 -2.60 7.88
CA THR A 39 24.44 -1.66 6.75
C THR A 39 23.62 -0.41 7.04
N GLY A 40 22.78 -0.46 8.05
CA GLY A 40 21.87 0.61 8.42
C GLY A 40 20.62 0.72 7.55
N ALA A 41 20.46 -0.16 6.57
CA ALA A 41 19.25 -0.25 5.74
C ALA A 41 18.93 -1.70 5.45
N SER A 42 17.64 -2.08 5.50
CA SER A 42 17.10 -3.39 5.13
C SER A 42 15.92 -3.26 4.18
N PHE A 43 15.79 -4.23 3.29
CA PHE A 43 14.72 -4.32 2.30
C PHE A 43 13.95 -5.61 2.51
N GLU A 44 12.62 -5.51 2.62
CA GLU A 44 11.75 -6.64 2.86
C GLU A 44 10.56 -6.63 1.90
N TRP A 45 10.23 -7.81 1.40
CA TRP A 45 9.05 -8.06 0.58
C TRP A 45 8.01 -8.82 1.38
N HIS A 46 6.77 -8.40 1.24
CA HIS A 46 5.62 -8.97 1.92
C HIS A 46 4.54 -9.34 0.90
N ASP A 47 4.09 -10.58 0.92
CA ASP A 47 3.07 -11.11 0.02
C ASP A 47 2.27 -12.20 0.74
N PHE A 48 1.19 -11.82 1.45
CA PHE A 48 0.45 -12.75 2.29
C PHE A 48 -1.04 -12.40 2.40
N GLN A 49 -1.80 -13.36 2.91
CA GLN A 49 -3.19 -13.19 3.30
C GLN A 49 -3.39 -13.75 4.71
N THR A 50 -4.15 -13.05 5.54
CA THR A 50 -4.50 -13.49 6.89
C THR A 50 -6.00 -13.46 7.11
N ALA A 51 -6.52 -14.40 7.90
CA ALA A 51 -7.93 -14.44 8.27
C ALA A 51 -8.28 -13.40 9.37
N GLU A 52 -7.28 -12.98 10.14
CA GLU A 52 -7.42 -12.01 11.23
C GLU A 52 -6.60 -10.76 10.97
N GLU A 53 -6.89 -9.68 11.72
CA GLU A 53 -6.08 -8.47 11.68
C GLU A 53 -4.65 -8.79 12.11
N PHE A 54 -3.68 -8.42 11.28
CA PHE A 54 -2.27 -8.69 11.51
C PHE A 54 -1.56 -7.45 12.05
N ASN A 55 -0.94 -7.57 13.23
CA ASN A 55 -0.15 -6.49 13.83
C ASN A 55 1.32 -6.61 13.45
N TRP A 56 1.78 -5.73 12.56
CA TRP A 56 3.16 -5.66 12.07
C TRP A 56 4.01 -4.58 12.77
N GLY A 57 3.42 -3.79 13.67
CA GLY A 57 4.14 -2.78 14.44
C GLY A 57 5.24 -3.34 15.36
N LYS A 58 5.22 -4.65 15.59
CA LYS A 58 6.25 -5.36 16.37
C LYS A 58 7.56 -5.60 15.60
N SER A 59 7.55 -5.43 14.26
CA SER A 59 8.75 -5.60 13.42
C SER A 59 9.63 -4.34 13.36
N PHE A 60 9.16 -3.20 13.84
CA PHE A 60 9.89 -1.93 13.72
C PHE A 60 11.00 -1.81 14.75
N HIS A 61 12.21 -1.57 14.28
CA HIS A 61 13.32 -1.26 15.16
C HIS A 61 13.16 0.13 15.80
N PRO A 62 13.40 0.30 17.10
CA PRO A 62 13.57 1.63 17.69
C PRO A 62 14.73 2.37 17.00
N GLY A 63 14.55 3.67 16.75
CA GLY A 63 15.56 4.48 16.06
C GLY A 63 15.61 4.24 14.55
N SER A 64 14.45 3.99 13.93
CA SER A 64 14.31 3.76 12.48
C SER A 64 13.40 4.78 11.80
N VAL A 65 13.62 4.94 10.49
CA VAL A 65 12.66 5.47 9.54
C VAL A 65 12.36 4.36 8.55
N GLU A 66 11.10 3.99 8.41
CA GLU A 66 10.67 2.95 7.48
C GLU A 66 9.78 3.54 6.39
N VAL A 67 10.12 3.21 5.15
CA VAL A 67 9.32 3.49 3.96
C VAL A 67 8.47 2.26 3.66
N CYS A 68 7.19 2.47 3.39
CA CYS A 68 6.28 1.43 2.91
C CYS A 68 5.75 1.80 1.52
N LEU A 69 6.01 0.93 0.54
CA LEU A 69 5.47 0.98 -0.81
C LEU A 69 4.38 -0.08 -0.93
N ASN A 70 3.12 0.32 -0.80
CA ASN A 70 1.97 -0.59 -0.70
C ASN A 70 1.30 -0.80 -2.06
N LEU A 71 1.29 -2.04 -2.56
CA LEU A 71 0.65 -2.41 -3.82
C LEU A 71 -0.80 -2.88 -3.62
N ALA A 72 -1.03 -3.72 -2.61
CA ALA A 72 -2.34 -4.31 -2.34
C ALA A 72 -2.60 -4.47 -0.85
N GLY A 73 -3.88 -4.52 -0.50
CA GLY A 73 -4.37 -4.61 0.87
C GLY A 73 -4.28 -3.27 1.61
N GLU A 74 -5.05 -3.16 2.69
CA GLU A 74 -5.09 -1.98 3.53
C GLU A 74 -4.24 -2.17 4.79
N GLY A 75 -3.35 -1.21 5.05
CA GLY A 75 -2.59 -1.11 6.29
C GLY A 75 -2.85 0.21 7.00
N ARG A 76 -2.79 0.22 8.32
CA ARG A 76 -2.97 1.41 9.15
C ARG A 76 -1.80 1.56 10.10
N VAL A 77 -1.26 2.76 10.16
CA VAL A 77 -0.19 3.12 11.09
C VAL A 77 -0.71 4.22 12.01
N ASN A 78 -0.74 3.94 13.30
CA ASN A 78 -1.26 4.84 14.33
C ASN A 78 -0.13 5.28 15.24
N VAL A 79 0.06 6.58 15.35
CA VAL A 79 1.02 7.22 16.25
C VAL A 79 0.29 8.29 17.05
N LYS A 80 0.15 8.09 18.36
CA LYS A 80 -0.65 8.97 19.23
C LYS A 80 -2.06 9.18 18.66
N ASN A 81 -2.39 10.41 18.25
CA ASN A 81 -3.69 10.80 17.71
C ASN A 81 -3.69 10.91 16.17
N THR A 82 -2.62 10.47 15.50
CA THR A 82 -2.50 10.51 14.04
C THR A 82 -2.62 9.11 13.49
N GLU A 83 -3.57 8.89 12.59
CA GLU A 83 -3.71 7.67 11.80
C GLU A 83 -3.33 7.95 10.36
N ALA A 84 -2.56 7.05 9.77
CA ALA A 84 -2.25 7.04 8.34
C ALA A 84 -2.66 5.71 7.73
N ALA A 85 -3.46 5.75 6.68
CA ALA A 85 -3.95 4.58 5.96
C ALA A 85 -3.14 4.34 4.69
N PHE A 86 -2.48 3.19 4.62
CA PHE A 86 -1.84 2.68 3.41
C PHE A 86 -2.87 1.90 2.59
N LEU A 87 -3.53 2.58 1.69
CA LEU A 87 -4.45 1.96 0.72
C LEU A 87 -3.65 1.31 -0.43
N PRO A 88 -4.29 0.49 -1.28
CA PRO A 88 -3.63 -0.01 -2.50
C PRO A 88 -3.03 1.11 -3.34
N LEU A 89 -1.84 0.88 -3.88
CA LEU A 89 -1.06 1.81 -4.70
C LEU A 89 -0.73 3.12 -3.97
N THR A 90 -0.30 3.02 -2.71
CA THR A 90 0.17 4.17 -1.93
C THR A 90 1.59 3.97 -1.41
N ALA A 91 2.27 5.07 -1.14
CA ALA A 91 3.58 5.13 -0.52
C ALA A 91 3.60 6.13 0.63
N GLY A 92 4.41 5.87 1.61
CA GLY A 92 4.65 6.78 2.72
C GLY A 92 5.77 6.26 3.60
N PHE A 93 6.07 7.02 4.65
CA PHE A 93 7.07 6.62 5.62
C PHE A 93 6.68 7.07 7.03
N TYR A 94 7.25 6.39 8.01
CA TYR A 94 7.06 6.69 9.41
C TYR A 94 8.38 6.54 10.16
N ARG A 95 8.50 7.28 11.25
CA ARG A 95 9.64 7.23 12.15
C ARG A 95 9.26 6.50 13.42
N ARG A 96 10.02 5.48 13.76
CA ARG A 96 9.95 4.77 15.03
C ARG A 96 10.99 5.31 15.97
N GLY A 97 10.57 6.16 16.89
CA GLY A 97 11.38 6.61 18.04
C GLY A 97 11.28 5.63 19.21
N ASP A 98 11.31 6.14 20.43
CA ASP A 98 11.23 5.31 21.65
C ASP A 98 9.82 4.78 21.90
N SER A 99 8.78 5.57 21.55
CA SER A 99 7.38 5.16 21.70
C SER A 99 6.96 4.15 20.64
N PRO A 100 6.20 3.07 21.01
CA PRO A 100 5.73 2.08 20.06
C PRO A 100 4.78 2.69 19.02
N ILE A 101 4.79 2.13 17.82
CA ILE A 101 3.84 2.40 16.76
C ILE A 101 2.85 1.24 16.73
N LYS A 102 1.55 1.54 16.67
CA LYS A 102 0.54 0.53 16.36
C LYS A 102 0.38 0.49 14.84
N ALA A 103 0.64 -0.66 14.24
CA ALA A 103 0.49 -0.85 12.80
C ALA A 103 -0.23 -2.17 12.53
N THR A 104 -1.33 -2.11 11.77
CA THR A 104 -2.19 -3.26 11.51
C THR A 104 -2.50 -3.40 10.03
N ARG A 105 -2.67 -4.65 9.57
CA ARG A 105 -3.16 -5.03 8.25
C ARG A 105 -4.54 -5.66 8.40
N GLN A 106 -5.47 -5.28 7.51
CA GLN A 106 -6.85 -5.71 7.58
C GLN A 106 -7.01 -7.22 7.32
N ALA A 107 -7.93 -7.86 8.05
CA ALA A 107 -8.27 -9.26 7.85
C ALA A 107 -8.87 -9.53 6.46
N ASN A 108 -8.71 -10.75 5.97
CA ASN A 108 -9.32 -11.27 4.73
C ASN A 108 -8.96 -10.48 3.46
N GLN A 109 -7.81 -9.83 3.45
CA GLN A 109 -7.26 -9.16 2.28
C GLN A 109 -5.93 -9.79 1.86
N HIS A 110 -5.62 -9.72 0.58
CA HIS A 110 -4.29 -9.99 0.07
C HIS A 110 -3.42 -8.75 0.26
N HIS A 111 -2.34 -8.90 1.01
CA HIS A 111 -1.39 -7.84 1.30
C HIS A 111 -0.12 -8.03 0.47
N GLN A 112 0.23 -7.01 -0.29
CA GLN A 112 1.44 -7.00 -1.09
C GLN A 112 2.12 -5.65 -0.97
N PHE A 113 3.31 -5.60 -0.38
CA PHE A 113 4.04 -4.36 -0.14
C PHE A 113 5.53 -4.62 0.06
N LEU A 114 6.33 -3.57 -0.11
CA LEU A 114 7.75 -3.57 0.18
C LEU A 114 8.05 -2.54 1.26
N THR A 115 8.89 -2.92 2.22
CA THR A 115 9.43 -2.01 3.21
C THR A 115 10.92 -1.77 3.01
N VAL A 116 11.35 -0.55 3.30
CA VAL A 116 12.76 -0.17 3.39
C VAL A 116 12.96 0.49 4.73
N GLU A 117 13.55 -0.23 5.67
CA GLU A 117 13.85 0.30 6.99
C GLU A 117 15.28 0.85 7.03
N MET A 118 15.43 2.06 7.58
CA MET A 118 16.71 2.76 7.69
C MET A 118 16.95 3.21 9.12
N SER A 119 18.14 2.93 9.64
CA SER A 119 18.54 3.39 10.97
C SER A 119 18.73 4.91 11.00
N PHE A 120 18.56 5.53 12.16
CA PHE A 120 18.86 6.96 12.33
C PHE A 120 20.31 7.31 11.98
N ASP A 121 21.24 6.39 12.19
CA ASP A 121 22.64 6.60 11.82
C ASP A 121 22.84 6.59 10.32
N PHE A 122 22.14 5.73 9.59
CA PHE A 122 22.11 5.76 8.13
C PHE A 122 21.56 7.11 7.63
N VAL A 123 20.43 7.54 8.17
CA VAL A 123 19.79 8.82 7.81
C VAL A 123 20.72 10.00 8.08
N ARG A 124 21.33 10.08 9.27
CA ARG A 124 22.26 11.16 9.63
C ARG A 124 23.49 11.19 8.73
N ARG A 125 24.07 10.02 8.46
CA ARG A 125 25.28 9.90 7.63
C ARG A 125 25.09 10.41 6.21
N HIS A 126 23.94 10.12 5.62
CA HIS A 126 23.70 10.42 4.21
C HIS A 126 22.95 11.73 3.98
N LEU A 127 22.22 12.25 4.98
CA LEU A 127 21.33 13.40 4.80
C LEU A 127 21.71 14.62 5.67
N GLY A 128 22.78 14.56 6.46
CA GLY A 128 23.19 15.66 7.34
C GLY A 128 23.29 17.00 6.65
N ASP A 129 23.89 17.02 5.46
CA ASP A 129 24.15 18.24 4.67
C ASP A 129 22.88 18.79 3.98
N PHE A 130 21.79 18.02 3.96
CA PHE A 130 20.56 18.38 3.24
C PHE A 130 19.44 18.83 4.17
N ALA A 131 19.69 19.00 5.46
CA ALA A 131 18.67 19.26 6.49
C ALA A 131 17.60 20.31 6.12
N PRO A 132 17.90 21.46 5.50
CA PRO A 132 16.91 22.47 5.14
C PRO A 132 15.84 21.99 4.13
N SER A 133 16.23 21.07 3.25
CA SER A 133 15.38 20.55 2.18
C SER A 133 14.62 19.28 2.54
N LEU A 134 14.84 18.73 3.75
CA LEU A 134 14.24 17.49 4.19
C LEU A 134 12.83 17.69 4.76
N HIS A 135 11.99 16.66 4.59
CA HIS A 135 10.72 16.56 5.29
C HIS A 135 10.91 16.73 6.80
N PRO A 136 10.05 17.47 7.53
CA PRO A 136 10.23 17.77 8.95
C PRO A 136 10.54 16.55 9.82
N LEU A 137 9.86 15.43 9.58
CA LEU A 137 10.04 14.17 10.29
C LEU A 137 11.48 13.63 10.16
N VAL A 138 12.09 13.73 8.98
CA VAL A 138 13.46 13.28 8.70
C VAL A 138 14.47 14.31 9.21
N ARG A 139 14.17 15.60 9.08
CA ARG A 139 14.99 16.70 9.60
C ARG A 139 15.19 16.61 11.11
N GLU A 140 14.18 16.19 11.86
CA GLU A 140 14.29 15.95 13.29
C GLU A 140 15.27 14.82 13.61
N VAL A 141 15.30 13.75 12.80
CA VAL A 141 16.30 12.66 12.96
C VAL A 141 17.70 13.17 12.74
N VAL A 142 17.92 13.96 11.69
CA VAL A 142 19.23 14.58 11.40
C VAL A 142 19.65 15.51 12.52
N ALA A 143 18.72 16.27 13.09
CA ALA A 143 18.97 17.19 14.22
C ALA A 143 19.14 16.47 15.59
N GLY A 144 19.11 15.13 15.64
CA GLY A 144 19.20 14.38 16.89
C GLY A 144 17.94 14.41 17.77
N LYS A 145 16.79 14.83 17.22
CA LYS A 145 15.49 14.97 17.92
C LYS A 145 14.48 13.88 17.52
N GLY A 146 14.94 12.73 17.06
CA GLY A 146 14.12 11.64 16.53
C GLY A 146 13.40 10.76 17.57
N GLU A 147 13.40 11.11 18.85
CA GLU A 147 12.89 10.27 19.96
C GLU A 147 11.39 9.97 19.88
N THR A 148 10.59 10.87 19.31
CA THR A 148 9.14 10.64 19.14
C THR A 148 8.83 9.93 17.85
N SER A 149 7.97 8.91 17.92
CA SER A 149 7.41 8.28 16.72
C SER A 149 6.46 9.24 16.00
N ALA A 150 6.47 9.20 14.67
CA ALA A 150 5.64 10.04 13.82
C ALA A 150 5.39 9.36 12.46
N VAL A 151 4.31 9.72 11.79
CA VAL A 151 3.97 9.24 10.45
C VAL A 151 3.86 10.42 9.49
N ALA A 152 4.44 10.27 8.29
CA ALA A 152 4.34 11.25 7.22
C ALA A 152 3.00 11.08 6.46
N PRO A 153 2.53 12.11 5.74
CA PRO A 153 1.39 11.98 4.86
C PRO A 153 1.60 10.88 3.83
N ILE A 154 0.55 10.10 3.58
CA ILE A 154 0.59 9.02 2.58
C ILE A 154 0.19 9.59 1.22
N ALA A 155 0.94 9.24 0.19
CA ALA A 155 0.71 9.65 -1.19
C ALA A 155 0.47 8.44 -2.10
N ARG A 156 -0.05 8.66 -3.30
CA ARG A 156 -0.13 7.60 -4.32
C ARG A 156 1.24 7.22 -4.85
N LEU A 157 1.44 5.92 -5.09
CA LEU A 157 2.62 5.42 -5.79
C LEU A 157 2.70 6.01 -7.20
N THR A 158 3.80 6.68 -7.48
CA THR A 158 4.13 7.13 -8.84
C THR A 158 4.54 5.95 -9.72
N SER A 159 4.46 6.12 -11.05
CA SER A 159 4.96 5.10 -12.00
C SER A 159 6.44 4.78 -11.78
N ARG A 160 7.25 5.80 -11.41
CA ARG A 160 8.67 5.62 -11.06
C ARG A 160 8.84 4.74 -9.82
N GLN A 161 8.06 4.97 -8.76
CA GLN A 161 8.10 4.15 -7.54
C GLN A 161 7.63 2.72 -7.79
N GLN A 162 6.65 2.51 -8.68
CA GLN A 162 6.23 1.16 -9.09
C GLN A 162 7.34 0.43 -9.85
N GLN A 163 8.06 1.10 -10.75
CA GLN A 163 9.22 0.54 -11.45
C GLN A 163 10.37 0.24 -10.48
N LEU A 164 10.64 1.14 -9.53
CA LEU A 164 11.62 0.93 -8.48
C LEU A 164 11.27 -0.32 -7.68
N LEU A 165 10.04 -0.44 -7.23
CA LEU A 165 9.55 -1.58 -6.46
C LEU A 165 9.72 -2.91 -7.24
N ALA A 166 9.35 -2.94 -8.52
CA ALA A 166 9.55 -4.12 -9.36
C ALA A 166 11.05 -4.51 -9.45
N SER A 167 11.94 -3.53 -9.62
CA SER A 167 13.39 -3.77 -9.67
C SER A 167 13.97 -4.24 -8.34
N LEU A 168 13.41 -3.82 -7.20
CA LEU A 168 13.85 -4.26 -5.87
C LEU A 168 13.55 -5.73 -5.61
N ARG A 169 12.47 -6.25 -6.17
CA ARG A 169 12.13 -7.69 -6.08
C ARG A 169 13.06 -8.56 -6.91
N GLU A 170 13.40 -8.11 -8.10
CA GLU A 170 14.22 -8.85 -9.07
C GLU A 170 15.35 -7.95 -9.55
N PRO A 171 16.47 -7.87 -8.79
CA PRO A 171 17.59 -6.98 -9.13
C PRO A 171 18.17 -7.33 -10.49
N PRO A 172 18.21 -6.39 -11.45
CA PRO A 172 18.72 -6.63 -12.81
C PRO A 172 20.26 -6.59 -12.87
N VAL A 173 20.92 -7.19 -11.89
CA VAL A 173 22.38 -7.18 -11.73
C VAL A 173 22.90 -8.54 -11.29
N LEU A 174 24.19 -8.80 -11.56
CA LEU A 174 24.85 -10.02 -11.09
C LEU A 174 24.86 -10.07 -9.56
N ALA A 175 24.81 -11.28 -8.99
CA ALA A 175 24.78 -11.51 -7.54
C ALA A 175 25.93 -10.77 -6.81
N ALA A 176 27.13 -10.75 -7.37
CA ALA A 176 28.28 -10.03 -6.80
C ALA A 176 28.09 -8.50 -6.71
N ALA A 177 27.20 -7.92 -7.52
CA ALA A 177 26.93 -6.48 -7.54
C ALA A 177 25.71 -6.09 -6.69
N GLN A 178 24.94 -7.05 -6.19
CA GLN A 178 23.66 -6.77 -5.49
C GLN A 178 23.85 -5.86 -4.27
N ALA A 179 24.91 -6.04 -3.49
CA ALA A 179 25.15 -5.22 -2.31
C ALA A 179 25.29 -3.73 -2.67
N LEU A 180 26.10 -3.42 -3.68
CA LEU A 180 26.27 -2.04 -4.18
C LEU A 180 24.98 -1.50 -4.79
N TRP A 181 24.27 -2.35 -5.53
CA TRP A 181 23.01 -1.99 -6.18
C TRP A 181 21.92 -1.63 -5.16
N TYR A 182 21.72 -2.44 -4.11
CA TYR A 182 20.75 -2.15 -3.06
C TYR A 182 21.14 -0.91 -2.24
N GLN A 183 22.44 -0.68 -2.02
CA GLN A 183 22.90 0.56 -1.38
C GLN A 183 22.52 1.80 -2.21
N ALA A 184 22.73 1.76 -3.53
CA ALA A 184 22.30 2.83 -4.44
C ALA A 184 20.76 3.01 -4.41
N LYS A 185 20.02 1.90 -4.35
CA LYS A 185 18.55 1.95 -4.27
C LYS A 185 18.02 2.50 -2.94
N ALA A 186 18.69 2.27 -1.82
CA ALA A 186 18.36 2.92 -0.56
C ALA A 186 18.46 4.46 -0.68
N LEU A 187 19.51 4.95 -1.31
CA LEU A 187 19.69 6.39 -1.56
C LEU A 187 18.69 6.94 -2.59
N GLU A 188 18.29 6.16 -3.57
CA GLU A 188 17.23 6.53 -4.51
C GLU A 188 15.87 6.68 -3.80
N VAL A 189 15.50 5.75 -2.92
CA VAL A 189 14.29 5.82 -2.09
C VAL A 189 14.30 7.07 -1.21
N VAL A 190 15.44 7.36 -0.58
CA VAL A 190 15.65 8.55 0.24
C VAL A 190 15.46 9.82 -0.57
N ALA A 191 16.11 9.91 -1.74
CA ALA A 191 16.02 11.09 -2.62
C ALA A 191 14.59 11.33 -3.12
N ASP A 192 13.82 10.26 -3.34
CA ASP A 192 12.46 10.35 -3.85
C ASP A 192 11.42 10.73 -2.78
N LEU A 193 11.59 10.30 -1.53
CA LEU A 193 10.54 10.40 -0.51
C LEU A 193 10.86 11.37 0.63
N PHE A 194 12.14 11.63 0.94
CA PHE A 194 12.50 12.38 2.14
C PHE A 194 12.72 13.87 1.90
N PHE A 195 12.75 14.30 0.65
CA PHE A 195 12.94 15.71 0.30
C PHE A 195 11.61 16.44 0.10
N LEU A 196 11.56 17.67 0.57
CA LEU A 196 10.46 18.58 0.27
C LEU A 196 10.66 19.17 -1.12
N THR A 197 9.58 19.23 -1.88
CA THR A 197 9.58 20.02 -3.11
C THR A 197 9.66 21.51 -2.74
N PRO A 198 10.68 22.27 -3.21
CA PRO A 198 10.81 23.68 -2.89
C PRO A 198 9.55 24.47 -3.27
N GLY A 199 9.05 25.29 -2.34
CA GLY A 199 7.95 26.21 -2.59
C GLY A 199 6.55 25.63 -2.60
N GLY A 200 6.34 24.38 -2.28
CA GLY A 200 5.03 23.72 -2.40
C GLY A 200 4.57 23.60 -3.87
N GLU A 201 5.46 23.90 -4.81
CA GLU A 201 5.22 23.65 -6.23
C GLU A 201 5.40 22.16 -6.49
N GLU A 202 4.27 21.49 -6.55
CA GLU A 202 4.18 20.13 -7.08
C GLU A 202 4.79 20.14 -8.49
N LEU A 203 5.85 19.35 -8.77
CA LEU A 203 6.40 19.26 -10.11
C LEU A 203 5.27 19.06 -11.12
N PHE A 204 5.32 19.76 -12.26
CA PHE A 204 4.25 19.73 -13.25
C PHE A 204 3.79 18.31 -13.58
N CYS A 205 4.70 17.35 -13.65
CA CYS A 205 4.38 15.93 -13.86
C CYS A 205 3.64 15.30 -12.66
N GLN A 206 3.99 15.62 -11.41
CA GLN A 206 3.32 15.13 -10.21
C GLN A 206 1.91 15.73 -10.10
N ARG A 207 1.77 17.03 -10.34
CA ARG A 207 0.47 17.70 -10.41
C ARG A 207 -0.41 17.08 -11.49
N GLN A 208 0.13 16.82 -12.66
CA GLN A 208 -0.60 16.18 -13.76
C GLN A 208 -1.03 14.74 -13.41
N GLN A 209 -0.18 13.98 -12.73
CA GLN A 209 -0.51 12.64 -12.25
C GLN A 209 -1.59 12.67 -11.18
N ARG A 210 -1.49 13.59 -10.20
CA ARG A 210 -2.52 13.77 -9.15
C ARG A 210 -3.86 14.17 -9.76
N LEU A 211 -3.89 15.15 -10.66
CA LEU A 211 -5.11 15.56 -11.35
C LEU A 211 -5.72 14.42 -12.17
N SER A 212 -4.88 13.58 -12.79
CA SER A 212 -5.33 12.40 -13.53
C SER A 212 -5.94 11.35 -12.61
N ALA A 213 -5.33 11.10 -11.45
CA ALA A 213 -5.85 10.20 -10.44
C ALA A 213 -7.19 10.68 -9.85
N GLU A 214 -7.28 11.96 -9.47
CA GLU A 214 -8.52 12.59 -8.97
C GLU A 214 -9.66 12.51 -10.00
N ARG A 215 -9.35 12.70 -11.29
CA ARG A 215 -10.33 12.50 -12.36
C ARG A 215 -10.83 11.06 -12.45
N VAL A 216 -9.92 10.11 -12.39
CA VAL A 216 -10.27 8.67 -12.43
C VAL A 216 -11.12 8.29 -11.22
N GLU A 217 -10.83 8.79 -10.03
CA GLU A 217 -11.67 8.57 -8.83
C GLU A 217 -13.10 9.10 -9.02
N LYS A 218 -13.24 10.31 -9.58
CA LYS A 218 -14.55 10.87 -9.89
C LYS A 218 -15.30 10.00 -10.92
N VAL A 219 -14.60 9.50 -11.93
CA VAL A 219 -15.19 8.58 -12.92
C VAL A 219 -15.66 7.29 -12.25
N VAL A 220 -14.84 6.68 -11.42
CA VAL A 220 -15.21 5.45 -10.69
C VAL A 220 -16.43 5.69 -9.78
N ALA A 221 -16.49 6.83 -9.10
CA ALA A 221 -17.64 7.20 -8.28
C ALA A 221 -18.93 7.36 -9.13
N LEU A 222 -18.84 8.02 -10.29
CA LEU A 222 -19.95 8.15 -11.22
C LEU A 222 -20.44 6.79 -11.76
N LEU A 223 -19.52 5.88 -12.11
CA LEU A 223 -19.85 4.55 -12.57
C LEU A 223 -20.53 3.71 -11.49
N ARG A 224 -20.02 3.78 -10.25
CA ARG A 224 -20.61 3.08 -9.09
C ARG A 224 -22.02 3.56 -8.77
N ALA A 225 -22.25 4.88 -8.86
CA ALA A 225 -23.55 5.47 -8.61
C ALA A 225 -24.58 5.12 -9.71
N ASN A 226 -24.14 4.77 -10.90
CA ASN A 226 -25.00 4.59 -12.08
C ASN A 226 -24.75 3.25 -12.80
N LEU A 227 -24.62 2.15 -12.04
CA LEU A 227 -24.27 0.84 -12.62
C LEU A 227 -25.31 0.30 -13.62
N VAL A 228 -26.60 0.56 -13.40
CA VAL A 228 -27.68 0.08 -14.24
C VAL A 228 -27.70 0.82 -15.59
N SER A 229 -27.55 2.14 -15.54
CA SER A 229 -27.51 3.01 -16.73
C SER A 229 -26.30 3.94 -16.63
N PRO A 230 -25.09 3.44 -16.95
CA PRO A 230 -23.90 4.25 -16.84
C PRO A 230 -23.91 5.41 -17.84
N PRO A 231 -23.44 6.60 -17.43
CA PRO A 231 -23.38 7.77 -18.32
C PRO A 231 -22.42 7.49 -19.48
N THR A 232 -22.67 8.16 -20.60
CA THR A 232 -21.82 8.08 -21.80
C THR A 232 -20.43 8.66 -21.54
N LEU A 233 -19.45 8.31 -22.36
CA LEU A 233 -18.09 8.87 -22.26
C LEU A 233 -18.07 10.40 -22.37
N GLU A 234 -19.00 10.97 -23.13
CA GLU A 234 -19.15 12.41 -23.29
C GLU A 234 -19.64 13.06 -21.99
N GLU A 235 -20.68 12.48 -21.38
CA GLU A 235 -21.24 12.96 -20.10
C GLU A 235 -20.21 12.84 -18.98
N ILE A 236 -19.49 11.71 -18.89
CA ILE A 236 -18.41 11.54 -17.93
C ILE A 236 -17.30 12.57 -18.19
N GLY A 237 -16.87 12.74 -19.44
CA GLY A 237 -15.85 13.72 -19.81
C GLY A 237 -16.23 15.14 -19.39
N ARG A 238 -17.50 15.54 -19.61
CA ARG A 238 -18.06 16.82 -19.17
C ARG A 238 -18.04 16.96 -17.66
N ALA A 239 -18.43 15.91 -16.93
CA ALA A 239 -18.46 15.91 -15.46
C ALA A 239 -17.07 16.03 -14.81
N VAL A 240 -16.02 15.50 -15.47
CA VAL A 240 -14.63 15.56 -14.95
C VAL A 240 -13.77 16.64 -15.64
N GLY A 241 -14.35 17.43 -16.53
CA GLY A 241 -13.69 18.59 -17.18
C GLY A 241 -12.59 18.18 -18.16
N CYS A 242 -12.81 17.13 -18.99
CA CYS A 242 -11.88 16.74 -20.04
C CYS A 242 -12.60 16.10 -21.25
N SER A 243 -11.91 16.09 -22.41
CA SER A 243 -12.45 15.42 -23.58
C SER A 243 -12.57 13.91 -23.38
N GLN A 244 -13.54 13.27 -24.02
CA GLN A 244 -13.75 11.82 -23.99
C GLN A 244 -12.49 11.04 -24.44
N TYR A 245 -11.72 11.57 -25.37
CA TYR A 245 -10.48 10.96 -25.83
C TYR A 245 -9.39 10.97 -24.75
N HIS A 246 -9.19 12.11 -24.11
CA HIS A 246 -8.25 12.26 -23.01
C HIS A 246 -8.69 11.43 -21.79
N LEU A 247 -9.99 11.40 -21.50
CA LEU A 247 -10.59 10.58 -20.46
C LEU A 247 -10.27 9.10 -20.65
N SER A 248 -10.58 8.54 -21.83
CA SER A 248 -10.35 7.12 -22.12
C SER A 248 -8.90 6.71 -21.96
N ARG A 249 -7.97 7.54 -22.48
CA ARG A 249 -6.53 7.32 -22.37
C ARG A 249 -6.06 7.39 -20.90
N THR A 250 -6.43 8.46 -20.19
CA THR A 250 -6.06 8.66 -18.79
C THR A 250 -6.60 7.53 -17.91
N PHE A 251 -7.87 7.16 -18.10
CA PHE A 251 -8.50 6.09 -17.33
C PHE A 251 -7.79 4.75 -17.54
N SER A 252 -7.51 4.38 -18.79
CA SER A 252 -6.81 3.13 -19.10
C SER A 252 -5.37 3.13 -18.60
N THR A 253 -4.68 4.27 -18.64
CA THR A 253 -3.32 4.39 -18.09
C THR A 253 -3.28 4.22 -16.58
N VAL A 254 -4.28 4.75 -15.86
CA VAL A 254 -4.32 4.70 -14.39
C VAL A 254 -4.87 3.37 -13.87
N THR A 255 -5.89 2.80 -14.52
CA THR A 255 -6.59 1.60 -14.03
C THR A 255 -6.15 0.30 -14.70
N GLY A 256 -5.42 0.37 -15.81
CA GLY A 256 -5.11 -0.79 -16.65
C GLY A 256 -6.28 -1.30 -17.48
N MET A 257 -7.47 -0.69 -17.40
CA MET A 257 -8.72 -1.13 -18.03
C MET A 257 -9.40 0.00 -18.78
N THR A 258 -10.14 -0.34 -19.83
CA THR A 258 -11.06 0.63 -20.44
C THR A 258 -12.28 0.87 -19.53
N ILE A 259 -12.94 2.02 -19.69
CA ILE A 259 -14.15 2.36 -18.92
C ILE A 259 -15.24 1.28 -19.06
N PRO A 260 -15.54 0.74 -20.25
CA PRO A 260 -16.51 -0.37 -20.38
C PRO A 260 -16.09 -1.64 -19.64
N GLN A 261 -14.81 -2.01 -19.70
CA GLN A 261 -14.29 -3.19 -18.97
C GLN A 261 -14.41 -3.00 -17.45
N TYR A 262 -14.07 -1.83 -16.97
CA TYR A 262 -14.17 -1.48 -15.55
C TYR A 262 -15.62 -1.46 -15.06
N THR A 263 -16.54 -0.89 -15.86
CA THR A 263 -17.98 -0.91 -15.57
C THR A 263 -18.52 -2.34 -15.51
N ARG A 264 -18.10 -3.22 -16.44
CA ARG A 264 -18.45 -4.64 -16.41
C ARG A 264 -17.96 -5.31 -15.13
N GLN A 265 -16.74 -5.04 -14.72
CA GLN A 265 -16.19 -5.58 -13.47
C GLN A 265 -17.00 -5.13 -12.26
N LEU A 266 -17.29 -3.83 -12.12
CA LEU A 266 -18.12 -3.31 -11.03
C LEU A 266 -19.52 -3.96 -10.99
N ARG A 267 -20.14 -4.20 -12.16
CA ARG A 267 -21.42 -4.93 -12.26
C ARG A 267 -21.30 -6.35 -11.73
N MET A 268 -20.23 -7.06 -12.08
CA MET A 268 -20.00 -8.45 -11.63
C MET A 268 -19.72 -8.50 -10.13
N GLU A 269 -18.93 -7.59 -9.60
CA GLU A 269 -18.68 -7.46 -8.15
C GLU A 269 -20.01 -7.23 -7.41
N ARG A 270 -20.83 -6.29 -7.88
CA ARG A 270 -22.16 -6.00 -7.28
C ARG A 270 -23.11 -7.18 -7.38
N ALA A 271 -23.16 -7.85 -8.51
CA ALA A 271 -23.98 -9.06 -8.70
C ALA A 271 -23.56 -10.17 -7.72
N ALA A 272 -22.26 -10.36 -7.52
CA ALA A 272 -21.74 -11.32 -6.55
C ALA A 272 -22.16 -11.01 -5.12
N GLU A 273 -22.19 -9.72 -4.73
CA GLU A 273 -22.71 -9.29 -3.42
C GLU A 273 -24.21 -9.59 -3.27
N LEU A 274 -25.01 -9.27 -4.29
CA LEU A 274 -26.45 -9.52 -4.29
C LEU A 274 -26.76 -11.02 -4.16
N LEU A 275 -26.09 -11.86 -4.94
CA LEU A 275 -26.25 -13.31 -4.87
C LEU A 275 -25.81 -13.88 -3.52
N ARG A 276 -24.70 -13.40 -2.96
CA ARG A 276 -24.25 -13.82 -1.62
C ARG A 276 -25.23 -13.44 -0.52
N SER A 277 -25.93 -12.34 -0.65
CA SER A 277 -26.93 -11.92 0.33
C SER A 277 -28.09 -12.89 0.49
N GLY A 278 -28.33 -13.76 -0.50
CA GLY A 278 -29.47 -14.69 -0.55
C GLY A 278 -30.82 -14.01 -0.76
N LYS A 279 -30.86 -12.69 -0.92
CA LYS A 279 -32.11 -11.91 -1.11
C LYS A 279 -32.52 -11.78 -2.57
N PHE A 280 -31.61 -12.06 -3.50
CA PHE A 280 -31.81 -11.90 -4.93
C PHE A 280 -31.56 -13.23 -5.64
N ASN A 281 -32.47 -13.61 -6.53
CA ASN A 281 -32.20 -14.69 -7.47
C ASN A 281 -31.33 -14.21 -8.64
N VAL A 282 -30.91 -15.13 -9.51
CA VAL A 282 -29.99 -14.83 -10.62
C VAL A 282 -30.57 -13.79 -11.59
N THR A 283 -31.87 -13.87 -11.86
CA THR A 283 -32.56 -12.93 -12.77
C THR A 283 -32.65 -11.53 -12.14
N GLU A 284 -33.03 -11.45 -10.88
CA GLU A 284 -33.10 -10.19 -10.15
C GLU A 284 -31.73 -9.53 -10.03
N ALA A 285 -30.70 -10.32 -9.69
CA ALA A 285 -29.33 -9.80 -9.62
C ALA A 285 -28.82 -9.28 -10.97
N ALA A 286 -29.17 -9.95 -12.08
CA ALA A 286 -28.82 -9.50 -13.42
C ALA A 286 -29.47 -8.15 -13.76
N LEU A 287 -30.76 -8.00 -13.46
CA LEU A 287 -31.51 -6.74 -13.69
C LEU A 287 -30.98 -5.60 -12.84
N GLU A 288 -30.71 -5.84 -11.55
CA GLU A 288 -30.18 -4.87 -10.59
C GLU A 288 -28.80 -4.31 -10.98
N VAL A 289 -28.03 -5.05 -11.77
CA VAL A 289 -26.74 -4.58 -12.30
C VAL A 289 -26.79 -4.13 -13.76
N GLY A 290 -28.01 -4.01 -14.33
CA GLY A 290 -28.23 -3.44 -15.67
C GLY A 290 -28.02 -4.39 -16.84
N TYR A 291 -28.22 -5.70 -16.64
CA TYR A 291 -28.26 -6.67 -17.74
C TYR A 291 -29.70 -6.98 -18.13
N SER A 292 -30.00 -6.75 -19.39
CA SER A 292 -31.31 -7.14 -20.01
C SER A 292 -31.33 -8.59 -20.53
N SER A 293 -30.15 -9.19 -20.72
CA SER A 293 -29.98 -10.57 -21.18
C SER A 293 -29.33 -11.45 -20.14
N LEU A 294 -30.05 -12.48 -19.68
CA LEU A 294 -29.55 -13.45 -18.70
C LEU A 294 -28.36 -14.26 -19.22
N SER A 295 -28.34 -14.55 -20.53
CA SER A 295 -27.26 -15.28 -21.18
C SER A 295 -25.96 -14.46 -21.15
N HIS A 296 -26.02 -13.19 -21.54
CA HIS A 296 -24.85 -12.29 -21.46
C HIS A 296 -24.37 -12.05 -20.04
N PHE A 297 -25.32 -11.95 -19.09
CA PHE A 297 -24.98 -11.87 -17.68
C PHE A 297 -24.26 -13.12 -17.19
N SER A 298 -24.81 -14.32 -17.46
CA SER A 298 -24.23 -15.58 -17.00
C SER A 298 -22.84 -15.83 -17.58
N GLN A 299 -22.62 -15.48 -18.83
CA GLN A 299 -21.31 -15.54 -19.47
C GLN A 299 -20.33 -14.58 -18.80
N ALA A 300 -20.71 -13.30 -18.64
CA ALA A 300 -19.86 -12.29 -18.01
C ALA A 300 -19.50 -12.66 -16.57
N PHE A 301 -20.46 -13.20 -15.82
CA PHE A 301 -20.28 -13.64 -14.45
C PHE A 301 -19.33 -14.84 -14.36
N HIS A 302 -19.49 -15.83 -15.24
CA HIS A 302 -18.60 -16.99 -15.31
C HIS A 302 -17.17 -16.59 -15.67
N GLU A 303 -16.98 -15.69 -16.63
CA GLU A 303 -15.66 -15.18 -17.03
C GLU A 303 -14.96 -14.44 -15.86
N THR A 304 -15.72 -13.76 -15.00
CA THR A 304 -15.18 -12.98 -13.88
C THR A 304 -14.94 -13.82 -12.62
N HIS A 305 -15.85 -14.73 -12.29
CA HIS A 305 -15.83 -15.48 -11.02
C HIS A 305 -15.53 -16.98 -11.17
N GLY A 306 -15.34 -17.47 -12.38
CA GLY A 306 -14.99 -18.87 -12.67
C GLY A 306 -16.11 -19.87 -12.40
N CYS A 307 -17.36 -19.43 -12.18
CA CYS A 307 -18.52 -20.30 -11.97
C CYS A 307 -19.82 -19.64 -12.41
N CYS A 308 -20.86 -20.46 -12.64
CA CYS A 308 -22.19 -19.95 -12.95
C CYS A 308 -22.80 -19.17 -11.79
N PRO A 309 -23.57 -18.09 -12.04
CA PRO A 309 -24.18 -17.26 -11.00
C PRO A 309 -24.98 -18.04 -9.95
N GLY A 310 -25.77 -19.05 -10.39
CA GLY A 310 -26.58 -19.88 -9.50
C GLY A 310 -25.78 -20.77 -8.54
N LEU A 311 -24.51 -21.05 -8.86
CA LEU A 311 -23.62 -21.84 -8.00
C LEU A 311 -22.75 -20.99 -7.08
N TYR A 312 -22.72 -19.68 -7.29
CA TYR A 312 -21.85 -18.77 -6.56
C TYR A 312 -22.12 -18.74 -5.04
N PRO A 313 -23.37 -18.70 -4.55
CA PRO A 313 -23.68 -18.75 -3.13
C PRO A 313 -23.21 -20.02 -2.43
N LEU A 314 -23.19 -21.15 -3.15
CA LEU A 314 -22.75 -22.45 -2.62
C LEU A 314 -21.21 -22.53 -2.48
N ARG A 315 -20.47 -21.80 -3.29
CA ARG A 315 -19.00 -21.77 -3.25
C ARG A 315 -18.42 -20.73 -2.27
N THR A 316 -19.27 -19.76 -1.89
CA THR A 316 -18.89 -18.68 -0.94
C THR A 316 -19.93 -18.66 0.19
N PRO A 317 -19.80 -19.54 1.22
CA PRO A 317 -20.76 -19.57 2.32
C PRO A 317 -20.82 -18.20 3.02
N THR A 318 -22.01 -17.63 3.09
CA THR A 318 -22.29 -16.43 3.87
C THR A 318 -22.03 -16.76 5.32
N GLN A 319 -21.24 -15.95 6.02
CA GLN A 319 -21.25 -15.96 7.48
C GLN A 319 -22.64 -15.54 7.95
N GLN A 320 -23.49 -16.52 8.26
CA GLN A 320 -24.71 -16.27 9.00
C GLN A 320 -24.31 -15.71 10.37
N LYS A 321 -24.65 -14.44 10.63
CA LYS A 321 -24.68 -13.92 11.98
C LYS A 321 -25.57 -14.85 12.78
N ALA A 322 -24.98 -15.56 13.72
CA ALA A 322 -25.70 -16.26 14.76
C ALA A 322 -26.43 -15.20 15.59
N THR A 323 -27.70 -15.01 15.28
CA THR A 323 -28.62 -14.34 16.19
C THR A 323 -29.03 -15.43 17.18
N GLN A 324 -28.38 -15.45 18.31
CA GLN A 324 -28.83 -16.23 19.46
C GLN A 324 -29.89 -15.44 20.16
N GLY A 325 -31.00 -16.14 20.43
CA GLY A 325 -32.03 -15.77 21.40
C GLY A 325 -31.52 -15.83 22.85
#